data_21031fe0713909215bdae5cbf0960293
#
_entry.id   21031fe0713909215bdae5cbf0960293
#
_cell.length_a   1.000
_cell.length_b   1.000
_cell.length_c   1.000
_cell.angle_alpha   90.00
_cell.angle_beta   90.00
_cell.angle_gamma   90.00
#
_symmetry.space_group_name_H-M   'P 1'
#
loop_
_entity.id
_entity.type
_entity.pdbx_description
1 polymer ?
#
loop_
_entity_poly.entity_id
_entity_poly.type
_entity_poly.pdbx_seq_one_letter_code
_entity_poly.pdbx_strand_id
1 'polypeptide(L)'
;MPFYGLRTLPHMPVLSESSATVRDRLLSLPPLLYGGLKLESRYLLSPLAGYTNLPFRRIVRELGGVGLATTDLVNARGLLDRSPKTLQLIETCLADRPFAVQIFGGDPVIMRDAAQLLEARGVDSIDINMGCPVSRITKVGAGASLMCQADRTIDLARAVVESVKIPVTVKMRLGWDSTQLTAPAFAREFEQVGVAAVAIHGRTREQGFSGVVDRTGIRKVVEAVERIPIIGNGDIRTVEEGERMFAETGCHAISMGRGALANPWLFRQFVEWEATGEYSPAGTFDDRLVLLKRQFEYAVEQRGIERAITSFRKMAHWYLKAMCVSASLRNQLQEARTRLEFDTALDDIASQGPTRGSRSGLLPSLHISVPAGPNANW
;
A
#
# COMPACT_ATOMS: atom_id res chain seq x y z
N MET A 1 -22.28 -2.41 28.35
CA MET A 1 -21.08 -1.81 27.77
C MET A 1 -21.47 -0.47 27.17
N PRO A 2 -20.85 0.66 27.51
CA PRO A 2 -21.26 1.94 26.98
C PRO A 2 -20.83 2.08 25.53
N PHE A 3 -21.77 2.36 24.65
CA PHE A 3 -21.53 2.81 23.28
C PHE A 3 -20.79 4.14 23.34
N TYR A 4 -19.53 4.14 22.92
CA TYR A 4 -18.81 5.38 22.64
C TYR A 4 -19.55 6.10 21.51
N GLY A 5 -19.95 7.34 21.74
CA GLY A 5 -20.69 8.15 20.81
C GLY A 5 -19.98 8.26 19.46
N LEU A 6 -20.46 7.53 18.48
CA LEU A 6 -20.02 7.58 17.09
C LEU A 6 -20.41 8.96 16.54
N ARG A 7 -19.42 9.85 16.38
CA ARG A 7 -19.62 11.09 15.63
C ARG A 7 -19.73 10.73 14.15
N THR A 8 -20.81 11.16 13.51
CA THR A 8 -20.97 11.11 12.06
C THR A 8 -19.83 11.91 11.41
N LEU A 9 -19.18 11.31 10.40
CA LEU A 9 -18.20 12.03 9.60
C LEU A 9 -18.92 13.08 8.74
N PRO A 10 -18.39 14.32 8.60
CA PRO A 10 -19.06 15.35 7.82
C PRO A 10 -19.16 14.94 6.34
N HIS A 11 -20.39 14.86 5.82
CA HIS A 11 -20.67 14.76 4.38
C HIS A 11 -20.30 16.09 3.71
N MET A 12 -19.39 16.06 2.75
CA MET A 12 -18.89 17.27 2.12
C MET A 12 -19.33 17.38 0.65
N PRO A 13 -19.81 18.55 0.23
CA PRO A 13 -20.09 18.81 -1.19
C PRO A 13 -18.78 18.89 -1.98
N VAL A 14 -18.70 18.14 -3.08
CA VAL A 14 -17.54 18.11 -3.95
C VAL A 14 -17.77 19.07 -5.12
N LEU A 15 -17.23 20.29 -4.98
CA LEU A 15 -16.99 21.21 -6.08
C LEU A 15 -15.53 21.05 -6.54
N SER A 16 -15.16 21.56 -7.72
CA SER A 16 -13.77 21.60 -8.17
C SER A 16 -12.96 22.51 -7.23
N GLU A 17 -12.41 21.90 -6.18
CA GLU A 17 -11.69 22.63 -5.14
C GLU A 17 -10.31 23.08 -5.63
N SER A 18 -9.88 24.29 -5.25
CA SER A 18 -8.49 24.73 -5.41
C SER A 18 -7.57 23.98 -4.44
N SER A 19 -6.27 23.96 -4.71
CA SER A 19 -5.26 23.32 -3.83
C SER A 19 -5.35 23.81 -2.38
N ALA A 20 -5.51 25.11 -2.17
CA ALA A 20 -5.69 25.68 -0.83
C ALA A 20 -6.94 25.10 -0.14
N THR A 21 -8.05 24.99 -0.86
CA THR A 21 -9.31 24.46 -0.32
C THR A 21 -9.19 22.98 0.11
N VAL A 22 -8.46 22.15 -0.66
CA VAL A 22 -8.21 20.74 -0.29
C VAL A 22 -7.40 20.66 0.99
N ARG A 23 -6.33 21.46 1.12
CA ARG A 23 -5.51 21.49 2.33
C ARG A 23 -6.31 21.95 3.55
N ASP A 24 -7.03 23.06 3.44
CA ASP A 24 -7.84 23.60 4.54
C ASP A 24 -8.85 22.54 5.03
N ARG A 25 -9.45 21.83 4.08
CA ARG A 25 -10.33 20.70 4.41
C ARG A 25 -9.58 19.61 5.17
N LEU A 26 -8.43 19.15 4.67
CA LEU A 26 -7.65 18.08 5.32
C LEU A 26 -7.21 18.48 6.73
N LEU A 27 -6.77 19.73 6.93
CA LEU A 27 -6.39 20.27 8.23
C LEU A 27 -7.57 20.38 9.19
N SER A 28 -8.79 20.60 8.69
CA SER A 28 -10.00 20.64 9.49
C SER A 28 -10.57 19.27 9.88
N LEU A 29 -10.15 18.19 9.19
CA LEU A 29 -10.62 16.85 9.50
C LEU A 29 -10.06 16.36 10.86
N PRO A 30 -10.86 15.60 11.63
CA PRO A 30 -10.35 14.96 12.84
C PRO A 30 -9.21 14.00 12.50
N PRO A 31 -8.37 13.63 13.49
CA PRO A 31 -7.34 12.60 13.29
C PRO A 31 -7.91 11.35 12.64
N LEU A 32 -7.16 10.73 11.73
CA LEU A 32 -7.58 9.49 11.09
C LEU A 32 -7.58 8.35 12.12
N LEU A 33 -8.73 7.72 12.30
CA LEU A 33 -8.93 6.62 13.23
C LEU A 33 -9.34 5.36 12.50
N TYR A 34 -8.74 4.24 12.83
CA TYR A 34 -9.23 2.89 12.52
C TYR A 34 -9.77 2.29 13.82
N GLY A 35 -11.06 2.45 14.09
CA GLY A 35 -11.61 2.15 15.40
C GLY A 35 -10.87 2.93 16.50
N GLY A 36 -10.21 2.21 17.41
CA GLY A 36 -9.39 2.82 18.48
C GLY A 36 -7.94 3.18 18.08
N LEU A 37 -7.48 2.76 16.91
CA LEU A 37 -6.11 3.02 16.43
C LEU A 37 -6.03 4.40 15.78
N LYS A 38 -5.31 5.33 16.40
CA LYS A 38 -5.02 6.65 15.85
C LYS A 38 -3.82 6.57 14.92
N LEU A 39 -3.97 7.07 13.69
CA LEU A 39 -2.90 7.18 12.71
C LEU A 39 -2.35 8.61 12.67
N GLU A 40 -1.02 8.74 12.64
CA GLU A 40 -0.35 10.04 12.69
C GLU A 40 -0.48 10.85 11.40
N SER A 41 -0.74 10.18 10.26
CA SER A 41 -0.98 10.82 8.98
C SER A 41 -2.05 10.08 8.17
N ARG A 42 -2.55 10.74 7.10
CA ARG A 42 -3.53 10.21 6.14
C ARG A 42 -2.89 9.51 4.96
N TYR A 43 -1.56 9.32 5.00
CA TYR A 43 -0.75 8.82 3.89
C TYR A 43 -0.26 7.42 4.21
N LEU A 44 -0.86 6.42 3.54
CA LEU A 44 -0.72 5.02 3.90
C LEU A 44 0.07 4.26 2.84
N LEU A 45 0.89 3.29 3.27
CA LEU A 45 1.57 2.39 2.35
C LEU A 45 0.64 1.24 1.97
N SER A 46 0.28 1.19 0.68
CA SER A 46 -0.58 0.15 0.12
C SER A 46 0.15 -1.20 0.01
N PRO A 47 -0.51 -2.33 0.30
CA PRO A 47 0.08 -3.65 0.12
C PRO A 47 0.45 -3.91 -1.35
N LEU A 48 1.69 -4.31 -1.59
CA LEU A 48 2.23 -4.68 -2.89
C LEU A 48 3.00 -5.99 -2.81
N ALA A 49 2.46 -7.04 -3.44
CA ALA A 49 3.05 -8.36 -3.39
C ALA A 49 4.51 -8.38 -3.88
N GLY A 50 5.41 -8.86 -3.01
CA GLY A 50 6.85 -8.93 -3.24
C GLY A 50 7.61 -7.63 -3.05
N TYR A 51 6.96 -6.53 -2.60
CA TYR A 51 7.62 -5.24 -2.39
C TYR A 51 7.44 -4.67 -0.98
N THR A 52 6.27 -4.79 -0.36
CA THR A 52 6.00 -4.23 0.97
C THR A 52 6.48 -5.14 2.11
N ASN A 53 7.67 -5.73 1.92
CA ASN A 53 8.41 -6.46 2.94
C ASN A 53 9.00 -5.52 4.01
N LEU A 54 9.43 -6.08 5.13
CA LEU A 54 9.99 -5.30 6.23
C LEU A 54 11.14 -4.34 5.79
N PRO A 55 12.13 -4.74 4.97
CA PRO A 55 13.15 -3.83 4.48
C PRO A 55 12.61 -2.56 3.82
N PHE A 56 11.58 -2.67 2.97
CA PHE A 56 11.00 -1.49 2.33
C PHE A 56 10.17 -0.65 3.31
N ARG A 57 9.40 -1.27 4.19
CA ARG A 57 8.64 -0.55 5.22
C ARG A 57 9.56 0.24 6.15
N ARG A 58 10.72 -0.33 6.54
CA ARG A 58 11.74 0.41 7.31
C ARG A 58 12.21 1.66 6.58
N ILE A 59 12.53 1.57 5.29
CA ILE A 59 12.96 2.72 4.49
C ILE A 59 11.92 3.85 4.48
N VAL A 60 10.65 3.54 4.18
CA VAL A 60 9.63 4.59 4.14
C VAL A 60 9.32 5.17 5.53
N ARG A 61 9.47 4.37 6.60
CA ARG A 61 9.38 4.85 7.98
C ARG A 61 10.50 5.82 8.35
N GLU A 62 11.74 5.51 7.97
CA GLU A 62 12.89 6.38 8.21
C GLU A 62 12.77 7.72 7.48
N LEU A 63 12.18 7.73 6.29
CA LEU A 63 11.91 8.95 5.53
C LEU A 63 10.76 9.77 6.10
N GLY A 64 9.87 9.15 6.87
CA GLY A 64 8.77 9.80 7.58
C GLY A 64 7.48 9.94 6.78
N GLY A 65 6.42 10.32 7.47
CA GLY A 65 5.12 10.64 6.88
C GLY A 65 4.16 9.47 6.69
N VAL A 66 4.59 8.21 6.91
CA VAL A 66 3.72 7.03 6.76
C VAL A 66 2.81 6.86 7.98
N GLY A 67 1.50 7.03 7.81
CA GLY A 67 0.52 6.80 8.88
C GLY A 67 0.33 5.33 9.23
N LEU A 68 0.26 4.46 8.21
CA LEU A 68 0.15 3.00 8.38
C LEU A 68 0.92 2.30 7.26
N ALA A 69 1.71 1.30 7.60
CA ALA A 69 2.35 0.42 6.63
C ALA A 69 1.67 -0.96 6.64
N THR A 70 1.29 -1.44 5.44
CA THR A 70 0.65 -2.75 5.27
C THR A 70 1.61 -3.73 4.61
N THR A 71 1.59 -5.00 5.06
CA THR A 71 2.42 -6.06 4.50
C THR A 71 2.13 -6.37 3.04
N ASP A 72 2.95 -7.23 2.46
CA ASP A 72 2.57 -8.10 1.33
C ASP A 72 1.33 -8.95 1.69
N LEU A 73 0.60 -9.46 0.69
CA LEU A 73 -0.56 -10.29 0.96
C LEU A 73 -0.18 -11.65 1.54
N VAL A 74 -0.79 -12.00 2.66
CA VAL A 74 -0.49 -13.18 3.47
C VAL A 74 -1.61 -14.22 3.31
N ASN A 75 -1.27 -15.45 2.92
CA ASN A 75 -2.24 -16.54 2.85
C ASN A 75 -2.66 -16.96 4.27
N ALA A 76 -3.96 -16.85 4.58
CA ALA A 76 -4.48 -17.18 5.91
C ALA A 76 -4.22 -18.65 6.31
N ARG A 77 -4.40 -19.62 5.40
CA ARG A 77 -4.08 -21.03 5.63
C ARG A 77 -2.58 -21.21 5.88
N GLY A 78 -1.72 -20.65 5.02
CA GLY A 78 -0.28 -20.75 5.18
C GLY A 78 0.24 -20.09 6.46
N LEU A 79 -0.50 -19.12 7.01
CA LEU A 79 -0.21 -18.53 8.32
C LEU A 79 -0.52 -19.50 9.46
N LEU A 80 -1.67 -20.17 9.43
CA LEU A 80 -2.07 -21.18 10.41
C LEU A 80 -1.14 -22.40 10.36
N ASP A 81 -0.73 -22.82 9.16
CA ASP A 81 0.23 -23.90 8.94
C ASP A 81 1.67 -23.50 9.33
N ARG A 82 1.88 -22.27 9.81
CA ARG A 82 3.19 -21.72 10.21
C ARG A 82 4.27 -21.85 9.14
N SER A 83 3.89 -21.74 7.88
CA SER A 83 4.85 -21.78 6.77
C SER A 83 5.96 -20.73 6.97
N PRO A 84 7.24 -21.09 6.93
CA PRO A 84 8.36 -20.16 7.14
C PRO A 84 8.29 -18.96 6.20
N LYS A 85 7.89 -19.17 4.94
CA LYS A 85 7.70 -18.10 3.95
C LYS A 85 6.59 -17.14 4.37
N THR A 86 5.49 -17.66 4.91
CA THR A 86 4.37 -16.82 5.36
C THR A 86 4.72 -16.05 6.63
N LEU A 87 5.42 -16.70 7.58
CA LEU A 87 5.88 -16.04 8.80
C LEU A 87 6.85 -14.89 8.50
N GLN A 88 7.70 -15.05 7.50
CA GLN A 88 8.62 -13.98 7.07
C GLN A 88 7.87 -12.74 6.54
N LEU A 89 6.69 -12.89 5.93
CA LEU A 89 5.90 -11.76 5.43
C LEU A 89 5.34 -10.87 6.55
N ILE A 90 5.12 -11.44 7.73
CA ILE A 90 4.56 -10.73 8.89
C ILE A 90 5.62 -10.26 9.90
N GLU A 91 6.91 -10.41 9.59
CA GLU A 91 7.98 -9.85 10.40
C GLU A 91 7.87 -8.33 10.48
N THR A 92 8.15 -7.79 11.66
CA THR A 92 8.10 -6.36 11.96
C THR A 92 9.16 -5.99 13.01
N CYS A 93 9.33 -4.69 13.28
CA CYS A 93 10.20 -4.16 14.33
C CYS A 93 9.55 -2.93 14.98
N LEU A 94 10.11 -2.42 16.06
CA LEU A 94 9.56 -1.25 16.79
C LEU A 94 9.39 -0.02 15.89
N ALA A 95 10.31 0.22 14.97
CA ALA A 95 10.24 1.35 14.04
C ALA A 95 9.18 1.19 12.93
N ASP A 96 8.62 -0.01 12.75
CA ASP A 96 7.62 -0.32 11.71
C ASP A 96 6.19 -0.26 12.28
N ARG A 97 5.90 0.67 13.19
CA ARG A 97 4.58 0.85 13.82
C ARG A 97 3.96 2.19 13.44
N PRO A 98 2.60 2.26 13.33
CA PRO A 98 1.64 1.16 13.36
C PRO A 98 1.72 0.27 12.10
N PHE A 99 1.43 -1.03 12.27
CA PHE A 99 1.68 -2.07 11.28
C PHE A 99 0.42 -2.90 11.03
N ALA A 100 0.03 -3.01 9.76
CA ALA A 100 -1.10 -3.83 9.34
C ALA A 100 -0.65 -5.09 8.58
N VAL A 101 -1.31 -6.21 8.81
CA VAL A 101 -1.12 -7.42 8.04
C VAL A 101 -2.30 -7.63 7.11
N GLN A 102 -2.04 -7.67 5.79
CA GLN A 102 -3.08 -8.01 4.82
C GLN A 102 -3.18 -9.52 4.64
N ILE A 103 -4.33 -10.10 4.97
CA ILE A 103 -4.63 -11.52 4.79
C ILE A 103 -5.58 -11.77 3.61
N PHE A 104 -5.44 -12.92 2.97
CA PHE A 104 -6.37 -13.40 1.96
C PHE A 104 -6.77 -14.85 2.17
N GLY A 105 -8.02 -15.14 1.90
CA GLY A 105 -8.67 -16.44 1.96
C GLY A 105 -10.12 -16.32 1.55
N GLY A 106 -10.77 -17.43 1.27
CA GLY A 106 -12.20 -17.48 0.93
C GLY A 106 -13.04 -18.26 1.96
N ASP A 107 -12.41 -18.75 3.03
CA ASP A 107 -13.06 -19.51 4.11
C ASP A 107 -13.16 -18.65 5.37
N PRO A 108 -14.37 -18.38 5.91
CA PRO A 108 -14.56 -17.52 7.07
C PRO A 108 -13.87 -18.04 8.34
N VAL A 109 -13.82 -19.37 8.55
CA VAL A 109 -13.21 -19.98 9.74
C VAL A 109 -11.70 -19.81 9.69
N ILE A 110 -11.08 -20.09 8.53
CA ILE A 110 -9.65 -19.91 8.34
C ILE A 110 -9.23 -18.45 8.49
N MET A 111 -10.02 -17.52 7.94
CA MET A 111 -9.75 -16.10 8.04
C MET A 111 -9.88 -15.60 9.49
N ARG A 112 -10.90 -16.05 10.23
CA ARG A 112 -11.08 -15.79 11.65
C ARG A 112 -9.88 -16.27 12.48
N ASP A 113 -9.50 -17.52 12.32
CA ASP A 113 -8.43 -18.13 13.11
C ASP A 113 -7.07 -17.47 12.81
N ALA A 114 -6.84 -17.10 11.53
CA ALA A 114 -5.67 -16.33 11.13
C ALA A 114 -5.65 -14.92 11.77
N ALA A 115 -6.80 -14.27 11.87
CA ALA A 115 -6.92 -12.96 12.51
C ALA A 115 -6.60 -13.02 14.00
N GLN A 116 -7.13 -14.01 14.71
CA GLN A 116 -6.81 -14.24 16.14
C GLN A 116 -5.32 -14.50 16.36
N LEU A 117 -4.69 -15.29 15.47
CA LEU A 117 -3.24 -15.54 15.54
C LEU A 117 -2.44 -14.22 15.34
N LEU A 118 -2.87 -13.35 14.46
CA LEU A 118 -2.21 -12.05 14.22
C LEU A 118 -2.39 -11.10 15.40
N GLU A 119 -3.57 -11.02 15.98
CA GLU A 119 -3.81 -10.24 17.19
C GLU A 119 -2.93 -10.73 18.35
N ALA A 120 -2.87 -12.05 18.58
CA ALA A 120 -2.00 -12.65 19.60
C ALA A 120 -0.50 -12.37 19.36
N ARG A 121 -0.09 -12.05 18.12
CA ARG A 121 1.26 -11.63 17.76
C ARG A 121 1.49 -10.10 17.88
N GLY A 122 0.49 -9.36 18.32
CA GLY A 122 0.59 -7.92 18.54
C GLY A 122 0.63 -7.10 17.24
N VAL A 123 -0.10 -7.51 16.21
CA VAL A 123 -0.34 -6.70 15.00
C VAL A 123 -1.29 -5.55 15.36
N ASP A 124 -1.09 -4.34 14.78
CA ASP A 124 -1.91 -3.18 15.13
C ASP A 124 -3.24 -3.14 14.37
N SER A 125 -3.29 -3.73 13.17
CA SER A 125 -4.50 -3.81 12.33
C SER A 125 -4.44 -5.01 11.39
N ILE A 126 -5.60 -5.53 11.01
CA ILE A 126 -5.73 -6.60 10.01
C ILE A 126 -6.45 -6.02 8.79
N ASP A 127 -5.93 -6.29 7.59
CA ASP A 127 -6.56 -5.88 6.34
C ASP A 127 -7.00 -7.10 5.53
N ILE A 128 -8.26 -7.15 5.12
CA ILE A 128 -8.81 -8.23 4.28
C ILE A 128 -8.60 -7.87 2.81
N ASN A 129 -7.89 -8.73 2.07
CA ASN A 129 -7.70 -8.55 0.64
C ASN A 129 -8.94 -8.97 -0.16
N MET A 130 -9.59 -8.00 -0.79
CA MET A 130 -10.69 -8.18 -1.74
C MET A 130 -10.39 -7.54 -3.11
N GLY A 131 -9.13 -7.24 -3.39
CA GLY A 131 -8.76 -6.51 -4.62
C GLY A 131 -7.78 -7.24 -5.53
N CYS A 132 -7.16 -8.35 -5.09
CA CYS A 132 -6.18 -9.07 -5.90
C CYS A 132 -6.85 -9.74 -7.12
N PRO A 133 -6.45 -9.35 -8.38
CA PRO A 133 -7.09 -9.87 -9.58
C PRO A 133 -6.49 -11.20 -10.08
N VAL A 134 -5.42 -11.68 -9.44
CA VAL A 134 -4.60 -12.81 -9.90
C VAL A 134 -5.39 -14.11 -9.89
N SER A 135 -5.41 -14.82 -11.01
CA SER A 135 -6.23 -16.02 -11.22
C SER A 135 -6.02 -17.12 -10.17
N ARG A 136 -4.78 -17.34 -9.69
CA ARG A 136 -4.50 -18.34 -8.64
C ARG A 136 -5.16 -18.01 -7.30
N ILE A 137 -5.49 -16.73 -7.06
CA ILE A 137 -6.16 -16.26 -5.84
C ILE A 137 -7.68 -16.27 -6.06
N THR A 138 -8.15 -15.75 -7.20
CA THR A 138 -9.59 -15.68 -7.47
C THR A 138 -10.22 -17.07 -7.68
N LYS A 139 -9.47 -18.05 -8.23
CA LYS A 139 -9.94 -19.44 -8.40
C LYS A 139 -10.22 -20.17 -7.07
N VAL A 140 -9.61 -19.75 -5.98
CA VAL A 140 -9.87 -20.33 -4.65
C VAL A 140 -10.88 -19.52 -3.83
N GLY A 141 -11.66 -18.66 -4.50
CA GLY A 141 -12.71 -17.87 -3.87
C GLY A 141 -12.21 -16.72 -3.00
N ALA A 142 -10.97 -16.22 -3.24
CA ALA A 142 -10.33 -15.16 -2.47
C ALA A 142 -10.02 -13.91 -3.35
N GLY A 143 -9.54 -12.85 -2.74
CA GLY A 143 -9.22 -11.62 -3.45
C GLY A 143 -10.44 -11.00 -4.12
N ALA A 144 -10.32 -10.57 -5.38
CA ALA A 144 -11.39 -9.88 -6.08
C ALA A 144 -12.66 -10.75 -6.31
N SER A 145 -12.56 -12.09 -6.26
CA SER A 145 -13.74 -12.96 -6.41
C SER A 145 -14.72 -12.85 -5.23
N LEU A 146 -14.27 -12.38 -4.06
CA LEU A 146 -15.15 -12.08 -2.94
C LEU A 146 -16.19 -11.02 -3.32
N MET A 147 -15.90 -10.12 -4.23
CA MET A 147 -16.85 -9.09 -4.68
C MET A 147 -18.02 -9.64 -5.52
N CYS A 148 -18.00 -10.92 -5.89
CA CYS A 148 -19.05 -11.59 -6.64
C CYS A 148 -20.02 -12.39 -5.75
N GLN A 149 -19.80 -12.48 -4.43
CA GLN A 149 -20.52 -13.34 -3.51
C GLN A 149 -20.85 -12.54 -2.23
N ALA A 150 -21.83 -11.63 -2.30
CA ALA A 150 -22.08 -10.64 -1.26
C ALA A 150 -22.30 -11.27 0.13
N ASP A 151 -23.29 -12.16 0.29
CA ASP A 151 -23.64 -12.73 1.59
C ASP A 151 -22.44 -13.42 2.25
N ARG A 152 -21.77 -14.31 1.49
CA ARG A 152 -20.60 -15.04 1.98
C ARG A 152 -19.46 -14.10 2.36
N THR A 153 -19.29 -13.02 1.64
CA THR A 153 -18.21 -12.05 1.87
C THR A 153 -18.48 -11.21 3.11
N ILE A 154 -19.72 -10.83 3.33
CA ILE A 154 -20.13 -10.12 4.54
C ILE A 154 -20.02 -11.04 5.77
N ASP A 155 -20.41 -12.30 5.67
CA ASP A 155 -20.22 -13.28 6.75
C ASP A 155 -18.73 -13.53 7.07
N LEU A 156 -17.88 -13.57 6.03
CA LEU A 156 -16.43 -13.66 6.23
C LEU A 156 -15.90 -12.42 6.96
N ALA A 157 -16.28 -11.23 6.55
CA ALA A 157 -15.84 -9.99 7.19
C ALA A 157 -16.33 -9.91 8.64
N ARG A 158 -17.60 -10.27 8.90
CA ARG A 158 -18.20 -10.35 10.24
C ARG A 158 -17.42 -11.33 11.13
N ALA A 159 -17.15 -12.54 10.63
CA ALA A 159 -16.41 -13.55 11.38
C ALA A 159 -15.02 -13.07 11.80
N VAL A 160 -14.33 -12.29 10.95
CA VAL A 160 -13.04 -11.70 11.29
C VAL A 160 -13.20 -10.56 12.29
N VAL A 161 -14.10 -9.61 12.05
CA VAL A 161 -14.32 -8.44 12.92
C VAL A 161 -14.70 -8.86 14.34
N GLU A 162 -15.63 -9.81 14.49
CA GLU A 162 -16.11 -10.26 15.80
C GLU A 162 -15.07 -11.08 16.58
N SER A 163 -14.03 -11.58 15.90
CA SER A 163 -13.04 -12.47 16.50
C SER A 163 -11.85 -11.77 17.16
N VAL A 164 -11.65 -10.48 16.89
CA VAL A 164 -10.50 -9.70 17.36
C VAL A 164 -10.93 -8.34 17.91
N LYS A 165 -10.07 -7.72 18.73
CA LYS A 165 -10.29 -6.38 19.29
C LYS A 165 -9.57 -5.28 18.49
N ILE A 166 -8.53 -5.65 17.74
CA ILE A 166 -7.80 -4.72 16.87
C ILE A 166 -8.64 -4.39 15.63
N PRO A 167 -8.46 -3.20 15.01
CA PRO A 167 -9.23 -2.81 13.85
C PRO A 167 -9.02 -3.74 12.66
N VAL A 168 -10.13 -4.09 12.02
CA VAL A 168 -10.17 -4.83 10.76
C VAL A 168 -10.55 -3.89 9.64
N THR A 169 -9.77 -3.87 8.57
CA THR A 169 -10.01 -3.07 7.35
C THR A 169 -10.21 -3.96 6.14
N VAL A 170 -10.74 -3.39 5.08
CA VAL A 170 -10.91 -4.10 3.79
C VAL A 170 -10.25 -3.30 2.69
N LYS A 171 -9.46 -3.96 1.84
CA LYS A 171 -8.96 -3.36 0.60
C LYS A 171 -9.59 -4.04 -0.61
N MET A 172 -10.38 -3.28 -1.38
CA MET A 172 -11.12 -3.80 -2.54
C MET A 172 -10.95 -2.95 -3.80
N ARG A 173 -11.56 -3.39 -4.89
CA ARG A 173 -11.71 -2.68 -6.16
C ARG A 173 -13.14 -2.15 -6.31
N LEU A 174 -13.44 -1.43 -7.40
CA LEU A 174 -14.79 -0.93 -7.69
C LEU A 174 -15.80 -2.04 -7.97
N GLY A 175 -15.33 -3.18 -8.44
CA GLY A 175 -16.14 -4.33 -8.80
C GLY A 175 -15.36 -5.36 -9.61
N TRP A 176 -16.08 -6.36 -10.14
CA TRP A 176 -15.50 -7.38 -10.99
C TRP A 176 -15.17 -6.84 -12.39
N ASP A 177 -16.14 -6.20 -13.03
CA ASP A 177 -16.05 -5.56 -14.34
C ASP A 177 -16.91 -4.26 -14.35
N SER A 178 -17.04 -3.64 -15.51
CA SER A 178 -17.79 -2.38 -15.69
C SER A 178 -19.30 -2.54 -15.49
N THR A 179 -19.84 -3.76 -15.55
CA THR A 179 -21.27 -4.04 -15.33
C THR A 179 -21.60 -4.40 -13.87
N GLN A 180 -20.57 -4.73 -13.08
CA GLN A 180 -20.69 -5.18 -11.68
C GLN A 180 -19.84 -4.30 -10.77
N LEU A 181 -20.25 -3.04 -10.59
CA LEU A 181 -19.61 -2.06 -9.71
C LEU A 181 -20.21 -2.15 -8.31
N THR A 182 -19.79 -3.12 -7.52
CA THR A 182 -20.41 -3.50 -6.24
C THR A 182 -19.83 -2.77 -5.01
N ALA A 183 -18.75 -2.01 -5.18
CA ALA A 183 -18.02 -1.41 -4.05
C ALA A 183 -18.87 -0.51 -3.13
N PRO A 184 -19.79 0.35 -3.62
CA PRO A 184 -20.62 1.18 -2.72
C PRO A 184 -21.54 0.35 -1.82
N ALA A 185 -22.12 -0.74 -2.36
CA ALA A 185 -22.95 -1.64 -1.58
C ALA A 185 -22.16 -2.38 -0.52
N PHE A 186 -20.99 -2.95 -0.90
CA PHE A 186 -20.09 -3.60 0.06
C PHE A 186 -19.61 -2.66 1.16
N ALA A 187 -19.27 -1.42 0.84
CA ALA A 187 -18.81 -0.46 1.85
C ALA A 187 -19.87 -0.21 2.93
N ARG A 188 -21.15 -0.08 2.55
CA ARG A 188 -22.27 0.03 3.50
C ARG A 188 -22.40 -1.19 4.40
N GLU A 189 -22.36 -2.38 3.82
CA GLU A 189 -22.44 -3.62 4.60
C GLU A 189 -21.25 -3.78 5.54
N PHE A 190 -20.02 -3.44 5.08
CA PHE A 190 -18.81 -3.46 5.91
C PHE A 190 -18.90 -2.49 7.08
N GLU A 191 -19.46 -1.30 6.87
CA GLU A 191 -19.73 -0.36 7.95
C GLU A 191 -20.67 -0.96 8.99
N GLN A 192 -21.74 -1.68 8.57
CA GLN A 192 -22.70 -2.31 9.47
C GLN A 192 -22.08 -3.46 10.29
N VAL A 193 -21.19 -4.23 9.73
CA VAL A 193 -20.52 -5.34 10.45
C VAL A 193 -19.32 -4.90 11.28
N GLY A 194 -18.96 -3.60 11.27
CA GLY A 194 -17.94 -3.04 12.13
C GLY A 194 -16.52 -3.03 11.53
N VAL A 195 -16.38 -3.09 10.20
CA VAL A 195 -15.10 -2.83 9.52
C VAL A 195 -14.66 -1.39 9.83
N ALA A 196 -13.41 -1.22 10.23
CA ALA A 196 -12.90 0.07 10.72
C ALA A 196 -12.54 1.07 9.61
N ALA A 197 -12.27 0.60 8.39
CA ALA A 197 -11.97 1.44 7.21
C ALA A 197 -12.01 0.61 5.92
N VAL A 198 -12.26 1.26 4.78
CA VAL A 198 -12.24 0.61 3.47
C VAL A 198 -11.33 1.36 2.51
N ALA A 199 -10.35 0.64 1.93
CA ALA A 199 -9.47 1.17 0.89
C ALA A 199 -9.94 0.74 -0.50
N ILE A 200 -10.15 1.71 -1.39
CA ILE A 200 -10.72 1.49 -2.73
C ILE A 200 -9.68 1.76 -3.81
N HIS A 201 -9.33 0.71 -4.56
CA HIS A 201 -8.62 0.89 -5.83
C HIS A 201 -9.63 1.24 -6.93
N GLY A 202 -9.50 2.43 -7.52
CA GLY A 202 -10.43 2.97 -8.52
C GLY A 202 -10.37 2.27 -9.89
N ARG A 203 -10.28 0.94 -9.89
CA ARG A 203 -10.33 0.05 -11.06
C ARG A 203 -11.15 -1.19 -10.75
N THR A 204 -11.71 -1.81 -11.78
CA THR A 204 -12.32 -3.14 -11.66
C THR A 204 -11.26 -4.25 -11.65
N ARG A 205 -11.68 -5.46 -11.32
CA ARG A 205 -10.81 -6.65 -11.44
C ARG A 205 -10.38 -6.87 -12.89
N GLU A 206 -11.29 -6.71 -13.84
CA GLU A 206 -11.03 -6.91 -15.25
C GLU A 206 -9.98 -5.94 -15.80
N GLN A 207 -10.06 -4.65 -15.41
CA GLN A 207 -9.07 -3.65 -15.79
C GLN A 207 -7.65 -3.98 -15.30
N GLY A 208 -7.52 -4.74 -14.22
CA GLY A 208 -6.22 -5.01 -13.61
C GLY A 208 -5.49 -3.71 -13.25
N PHE A 209 -4.52 -3.33 -14.08
CA PHE A 209 -3.77 -2.06 -13.97
C PHE A 209 -3.88 -1.19 -15.23
N SER A 210 -4.70 -1.59 -16.18
CA SER A 210 -4.90 -0.88 -17.45
C SER A 210 -5.87 0.29 -17.29
N GLY A 211 -5.85 1.20 -18.25
CA GLY A 211 -6.72 2.38 -18.23
C GLY A 211 -6.40 3.37 -17.12
N VAL A 212 -7.34 4.23 -16.81
CA VAL A 212 -7.24 5.30 -15.81
C VAL A 212 -8.06 4.94 -14.57
N VAL A 213 -7.63 5.41 -13.40
CA VAL A 213 -8.39 5.29 -12.15
C VAL A 213 -9.70 6.06 -12.23
N ASP A 214 -10.81 5.39 -11.96
CA ASP A 214 -12.13 6.00 -11.86
C ASP A 214 -12.33 6.61 -10.45
N ARG A 215 -12.08 7.91 -10.36
CA ARG A 215 -12.27 8.68 -9.11
C ARG A 215 -13.73 8.91 -8.80
N THR A 216 -14.60 8.98 -9.83
CA THR A 216 -16.06 9.05 -9.62
C THR A 216 -16.57 7.79 -8.94
N GLY A 217 -16.06 6.61 -9.32
CA GLY A 217 -16.37 5.36 -8.66
C GLY A 217 -15.93 5.35 -7.19
N ILE A 218 -14.74 5.91 -6.87
CA ILE A 218 -14.30 6.07 -5.47
C ILE A 218 -15.21 7.01 -4.71
N ARG A 219 -15.60 8.16 -5.31
CA ARG A 219 -16.54 9.12 -4.70
C ARG A 219 -17.85 8.45 -4.30
N LYS A 220 -18.45 7.63 -5.18
CA LYS A 220 -19.67 6.87 -4.88
C LYS A 220 -19.53 5.98 -3.65
N VAL A 221 -18.32 5.47 -3.38
CA VAL A 221 -18.06 4.69 -2.16
C VAL A 221 -17.97 5.60 -0.94
N VAL A 222 -17.36 6.78 -1.06
CA VAL A 222 -17.33 7.80 0.01
C VAL A 222 -18.76 8.20 0.39
N GLU A 223 -19.60 8.46 -0.59
CA GLU A 223 -21.01 8.87 -0.41
C GLU A 223 -21.90 7.74 0.14
N ALA A 224 -21.44 6.49 0.09
CA ALA A 224 -22.20 5.33 0.53
C ALA A 224 -22.06 5.01 2.01
N VAL A 225 -21.11 5.62 2.74
CA VAL A 225 -20.85 5.39 4.16
C VAL A 225 -20.88 6.67 4.96
N GLU A 226 -21.12 6.56 6.26
CA GLU A 226 -21.30 7.71 7.16
C GLU A 226 -20.26 7.76 8.30
N ARG A 227 -19.74 6.61 8.72
CA ARG A 227 -18.99 6.47 9.97
C ARG A 227 -17.56 6.02 9.80
N ILE A 228 -17.25 5.29 8.73
CA ILE A 228 -15.91 4.73 8.51
C ILE A 228 -15.14 5.51 7.45
N PRO A 229 -13.84 5.71 7.62
CA PRO A 229 -13.02 6.40 6.62
C PRO A 229 -12.87 5.54 5.36
N ILE A 230 -12.97 6.22 4.21
CA ILE A 230 -12.65 5.66 2.90
C ILE A 230 -11.26 6.15 2.47
N ILE A 231 -10.43 5.22 2.03
CA ILE A 231 -9.06 5.45 1.59
C ILE A 231 -8.98 5.34 0.07
N GLY A 232 -8.67 6.44 -0.61
CA GLY A 232 -8.47 6.47 -2.07
C GLY A 232 -7.16 5.78 -2.47
N ASN A 233 -7.22 4.93 -3.50
CA ASN A 233 -6.04 4.24 -4.01
C ASN A 233 -6.03 4.15 -5.54
N GLY A 234 -4.86 4.30 -6.12
CA GLY A 234 -4.59 4.13 -7.55
C GLY A 234 -3.98 5.36 -8.19
N ASP A 235 -2.93 5.14 -8.98
CA ASP A 235 -2.19 6.12 -9.78
C ASP A 235 -1.75 7.39 -9.02
N ILE A 236 -1.38 7.27 -7.76
CA ILE A 236 -0.81 8.35 -6.94
C ILE A 236 0.71 8.18 -6.93
N ARG A 237 1.43 9.07 -7.62
CA ARG A 237 2.88 9.08 -7.78
C ARG A 237 3.52 10.39 -7.39
N THR A 238 2.71 11.47 -7.35
CA THR A 238 3.12 12.82 -6.97
C THR A 238 2.13 13.39 -5.96
N VAL A 239 2.48 14.50 -5.34
CA VAL A 239 1.61 15.23 -4.40
C VAL A 239 0.36 15.73 -5.13
N GLU A 240 0.50 16.24 -6.35
CA GLU A 240 -0.61 16.77 -7.16
C GLU A 240 -1.62 15.67 -7.53
N GLU A 241 -1.14 14.44 -7.82
CA GLU A 241 -2.04 13.30 -8.08
C GLU A 241 -2.82 12.89 -6.83
N GLY A 242 -2.20 12.97 -5.65
CA GLY A 242 -2.87 12.74 -4.37
C GLY A 242 -3.84 13.84 -4.00
N GLU A 243 -3.46 15.10 -4.18
CA GLU A 243 -4.34 16.26 -4.04
C GLU A 243 -5.59 16.10 -4.91
N ARG A 244 -5.40 15.75 -6.19
CA ARG A 244 -6.50 15.46 -7.11
C ARG A 244 -7.38 14.30 -6.63
N MET A 245 -6.78 13.25 -6.04
CA MET A 245 -7.55 12.16 -5.44
C MET A 245 -8.45 12.69 -4.31
N PHE A 246 -7.94 13.50 -3.42
CA PHE A 246 -8.75 14.13 -2.36
C PHE A 246 -9.83 15.05 -2.91
N ALA A 247 -9.48 15.93 -3.85
CA ALA A 247 -10.41 16.91 -4.44
C ALA A 247 -11.59 16.24 -5.15
N GLU A 248 -11.30 15.24 -5.98
CA GLU A 248 -12.31 14.62 -6.83
C GLU A 248 -13.14 13.54 -6.12
N THR A 249 -12.63 12.96 -5.03
CA THR A 249 -13.33 11.84 -4.37
C THR A 249 -13.89 12.17 -3.00
N GLY A 250 -13.36 13.17 -2.31
CA GLY A 250 -13.71 13.45 -0.91
C GLY A 250 -13.21 12.39 0.09
N CYS A 251 -12.32 11.48 -0.32
CA CYS A 251 -11.81 10.43 0.57
C CYS A 251 -11.07 11.02 1.79
N HIS A 252 -10.99 10.24 2.86
CA HIS A 252 -10.45 10.66 4.16
C HIS A 252 -8.94 10.48 4.28
N ALA A 253 -8.38 9.57 3.47
CA ALA A 253 -6.97 9.26 3.39
C ALA A 253 -6.64 8.69 2.00
N ILE A 254 -5.36 8.59 1.68
CA ILE A 254 -4.89 7.98 0.44
C ILE A 254 -3.85 6.90 0.72
N SER A 255 -3.82 5.88 -0.12
CA SER A 255 -2.78 4.85 -0.03
C SER A 255 -1.99 4.74 -1.32
N MET A 256 -0.65 4.77 -1.18
CA MET A 256 0.29 4.73 -2.28
C MET A 256 0.96 3.37 -2.38
N GLY A 257 1.00 2.83 -3.60
CA GLY A 257 1.72 1.59 -3.91
C GLY A 257 2.94 1.88 -4.78
N ARG A 258 2.80 1.70 -6.09
CA ARG A 258 3.88 1.88 -7.06
C ARG A 258 4.52 3.27 -7.05
N GLY A 259 3.76 4.30 -6.68
CA GLY A 259 4.31 5.65 -6.47
C GLY A 259 5.39 5.66 -5.40
N ALA A 260 5.17 4.98 -4.27
CA ALA A 260 6.14 4.88 -3.19
C ALA A 260 7.40 4.07 -3.58
N LEU A 261 7.28 3.08 -4.51
CA LEU A 261 8.45 2.35 -5.02
C LEU A 261 9.36 3.25 -5.87
N ALA A 262 8.76 4.13 -6.66
CA ALA A 262 9.50 5.08 -7.50
C ALA A 262 10.01 6.29 -6.70
N ASN A 263 9.25 6.71 -5.69
CA ASN A 263 9.54 7.85 -4.83
C ASN A 263 9.25 7.53 -3.36
N PRO A 264 10.19 6.94 -2.61
CA PRO A 264 9.97 6.63 -1.20
C PRO A 264 9.74 7.84 -0.28
N TRP A 265 10.14 9.05 -0.71
CA TRP A 265 9.90 10.32 0.01
C TRP A 265 8.46 10.81 -0.07
N LEU A 266 7.62 10.20 -0.89
CA LEU A 266 6.29 10.69 -1.22
C LEU A 266 5.41 10.91 0.03
N PHE A 267 5.51 10.07 1.03
CA PHE A 267 4.76 10.21 2.29
C PHE A 267 5.15 11.48 3.06
N ARG A 268 6.47 11.74 3.20
CA ARG A 268 6.99 12.96 3.80
C ARG A 268 6.56 14.18 3.01
N GLN A 269 6.65 14.13 1.68
CA GLN A 269 6.22 15.22 0.81
C GLN A 269 4.74 15.58 1.01
N PHE A 270 3.88 14.60 1.21
CA PHE A 270 2.48 14.84 1.52
C PHE A 270 2.27 15.53 2.87
N VAL A 271 2.99 15.11 3.91
CA VAL A 271 2.91 15.75 5.23
C VAL A 271 3.41 17.19 5.18
N GLU A 272 4.51 17.45 4.49
CA GLU A 272 5.05 18.80 4.27
C GLU A 272 4.03 19.67 3.50
N TRP A 273 3.48 19.15 2.39
CA TRP A 273 2.48 19.84 1.59
C TRP A 273 1.20 20.14 2.39
N GLU A 274 0.68 19.18 3.14
CA GLU A 274 -0.50 19.39 3.99
C GLU A 274 -0.27 20.52 4.99
N ALA A 275 0.90 20.55 5.62
CA ALA A 275 1.23 21.55 6.62
C ALA A 275 1.47 22.95 6.05
N THR A 276 2.20 23.07 4.92
CA THR A 276 2.73 24.37 4.44
C THR A 276 2.25 24.77 3.05
N GLY A 277 1.75 23.85 2.24
CA GLY A 277 1.47 24.04 0.80
C GLY A 277 2.68 23.77 -0.10
N GLU A 278 3.84 23.58 0.49
CA GLU A 278 5.09 23.29 -0.20
C GLU A 278 5.66 21.95 0.29
N TYR A 279 6.58 21.37 -0.45
CA TYR A 279 7.24 20.13 -0.06
C TYR A 279 8.65 20.03 -0.62
N SER A 280 9.51 19.37 0.12
CA SER A 280 10.89 19.09 -0.29
C SER A 280 10.93 18.17 -1.50
N PRO A 281 11.89 18.33 -2.42
CA PRO A 281 12.04 17.44 -3.55
C PRO A 281 12.33 15.99 -3.10
N ALA A 282 12.05 15.04 -3.99
CA ALA A 282 12.52 13.66 -3.83
C ALA A 282 14.05 13.64 -3.81
N GLY A 283 14.62 12.62 -3.19
CA GLY A 283 16.07 12.48 -3.07
C GLY A 283 16.79 12.44 -4.43
N THR A 284 17.99 13.00 -4.44
CA THR A 284 18.93 13.01 -5.56
C THR A 284 19.38 11.59 -5.96
N PHE A 285 20.22 11.49 -6.98
CA PHE A 285 20.85 10.21 -7.34
C PHE A 285 21.60 9.59 -6.15
N ASP A 286 22.41 10.38 -5.45
CA ASP A 286 23.21 9.90 -4.31
C ASP A 286 22.34 9.49 -3.13
N ASP A 287 21.29 10.25 -2.81
CA ASP A 287 20.33 9.88 -1.76
C ASP A 287 19.65 8.54 -2.08
N ARG A 288 19.26 8.33 -3.32
CA ARG A 288 18.64 7.07 -3.78
C ARG A 288 19.62 5.90 -3.71
N LEU A 289 20.89 6.13 -4.04
CA LEU A 289 21.92 5.11 -3.94
C LEU A 289 22.17 4.70 -2.48
N VAL A 290 22.19 5.67 -1.58
CA VAL A 290 22.28 5.41 -0.12
C VAL A 290 21.08 4.59 0.36
N LEU A 291 19.85 4.95 -0.06
CA LEU A 291 18.65 4.18 0.31
C LEU A 291 18.66 2.77 -0.27
N LEU A 292 19.09 2.60 -1.52
CA LEU A 292 19.22 1.28 -2.15
C LEU A 292 20.18 0.39 -1.36
N LYS A 293 21.39 0.90 -1.03
CA LYS A 293 22.38 0.17 -0.22
C LYS A 293 21.79 -0.19 1.16
N ARG A 294 21.16 0.77 1.85
CA ARG A 294 20.54 0.57 3.17
C ARG A 294 19.42 -0.48 3.12
N GLN A 295 18.52 -0.39 2.16
CA GLN A 295 17.44 -1.38 2.02
C GLN A 295 17.97 -2.77 1.69
N PHE A 296 19.06 -2.86 0.94
CA PHE A 296 19.72 -4.14 0.67
C PHE A 296 20.29 -4.74 1.95
N GLU A 297 20.96 -3.94 2.82
CA GLU A 297 21.44 -4.44 4.12
C GLU A 297 20.28 -4.93 5.00
N TYR A 298 19.14 -4.24 5.02
CA TYR A 298 17.93 -4.73 5.72
C TYR A 298 17.42 -6.05 5.15
N ALA A 299 17.53 -6.26 3.83
CA ALA A 299 17.19 -7.54 3.23
C ALA A 299 18.18 -8.65 3.60
N VAL A 300 19.47 -8.32 3.75
CA VAL A 300 20.51 -9.24 4.24
C VAL A 300 20.26 -9.63 5.70
N GLU A 301 19.97 -8.66 6.56
CA GLU A 301 19.59 -8.91 7.96
C GLU A 301 18.40 -9.87 8.06
N GLN A 302 17.38 -9.69 7.22
CA GLN A 302 16.15 -10.48 7.26
C GLN A 302 16.30 -11.89 6.68
N ARG A 303 17.12 -12.08 5.64
CA ARG A 303 17.05 -13.29 4.79
C ARG A 303 18.39 -14.00 4.59
N GLY A 304 19.48 -13.40 5.04
CA GLY A 304 20.82 -13.79 4.67
C GLY A 304 21.22 -13.35 3.25
N ILE A 305 22.51 -13.28 2.99
CA ILE A 305 23.07 -12.65 1.78
C ILE A 305 22.60 -13.29 0.47
N GLU A 306 22.59 -14.61 0.37
CA GLU A 306 22.23 -15.33 -0.86
C GLU A 306 20.77 -15.06 -1.30
N ARG A 307 19.84 -15.12 -0.32
CA ARG A 307 18.42 -14.84 -0.58
C ARG A 307 18.16 -13.35 -0.80
N ALA A 308 18.92 -12.49 -0.12
CA ALA A 308 18.81 -11.05 -0.30
C ALA A 308 19.16 -10.65 -1.73
N ILE A 309 20.31 -11.07 -2.27
CA ILE A 309 20.74 -10.78 -3.64
C ILE A 309 19.63 -11.14 -4.64
N THR A 310 19.10 -12.34 -4.54
CA THR A 310 18.07 -12.82 -5.48
C THR A 310 16.75 -12.07 -5.35
N SER A 311 16.27 -11.86 -4.11
CA SER A 311 14.96 -11.26 -3.85
C SER A 311 14.95 -9.74 -4.05
N PHE A 312 16.09 -9.07 -3.87
CA PHE A 312 16.21 -7.62 -3.96
C PHE A 312 16.19 -7.09 -5.40
N ARG A 313 16.47 -7.94 -6.39
CA ARG A 313 16.50 -7.56 -7.83
C ARG A 313 15.25 -6.80 -8.27
N LYS A 314 14.08 -7.21 -7.80
CA LYS A 314 12.81 -6.53 -8.13
C LYS A 314 12.77 -5.11 -7.57
N MET A 315 13.21 -4.92 -6.33
CA MET A 315 13.26 -3.61 -5.70
C MET A 315 14.34 -2.75 -6.36
N ALA A 316 15.52 -3.30 -6.61
CA ALA A 316 16.60 -2.61 -7.31
C ALA A 316 16.15 -2.05 -8.66
N HIS A 317 15.29 -2.76 -9.41
CA HIS A 317 14.73 -2.26 -10.66
C HIS A 317 14.08 -0.86 -10.51
N TRP A 318 13.29 -0.64 -9.45
CA TRP A 318 12.63 0.65 -9.21
C TRP A 318 13.65 1.76 -8.92
N TYR A 319 14.61 1.49 -8.04
CA TYR A 319 15.69 2.44 -7.74
C TYR A 319 16.50 2.79 -8.98
N LEU A 320 16.99 1.79 -9.70
CA LEU A 320 17.86 1.96 -10.86
C LEU A 320 17.17 2.70 -12.02
N LYS A 321 15.88 2.45 -12.23
CA LYS A 321 15.08 3.20 -13.20
C LYS A 321 14.86 4.64 -12.75
N ALA A 322 14.44 4.86 -11.49
CA ALA A 322 14.26 6.20 -10.95
C ALA A 322 15.55 7.02 -10.94
N MET A 323 16.70 6.37 -10.77
CA MET A 323 18.04 6.98 -10.82
C MET A 323 18.56 7.20 -12.24
N CYS A 324 17.83 6.82 -13.28
CA CYS A 324 18.30 6.89 -14.67
C CYS A 324 19.62 6.14 -14.92
N VAL A 325 19.86 5.03 -14.24
CA VAL A 325 21.05 4.19 -14.43
C VAL A 325 21.04 3.56 -15.83
N SER A 326 22.22 3.46 -16.48
CA SER A 326 22.39 2.87 -17.81
C SER A 326 21.88 1.42 -17.87
N ALA A 327 21.46 0.95 -19.04
CA ALA A 327 20.95 -0.41 -19.22
C ALA A 327 22.01 -1.48 -18.85
N SER A 328 23.28 -1.22 -19.23
CA SER A 328 24.39 -2.11 -18.95
C SER A 328 24.57 -2.32 -17.44
N LEU A 329 24.66 -1.25 -16.66
CA LEU A 329 24.82 -1.33 -15.19
C LEU A 329 23.61 -1.94 -14.49
N ARG A 330 22.38 -1.66 -15.00
CA ARG A 330 21.20 -2.33 -14.46
C ARG A 330 21.26 -3.84 -14.65
N ASN A 331 21.71 -4.30 -15.82
CA ASN A 331 21.87 -5.73 -16.10
C ASN A 331 22.97 -6.34 -15.22
N GLN A 332 24.13 -5.68 -15.11
CA GLN A 332 25.21 -6.12 -14.23
C GLN A 332 24.70 -6.38 -12.79
N LEU A 333 23.98 -5.44 -12.19
CA LEU A 333 23.41 -5.63 -10.84
C LEU A 333 22.34 -6.74 -10.81
N GLN A 334 21.53 -6.88 -11.84
CA GLN A 334 20.51 -7.94 -11.92
C GLN A 334 21.11 -9.34 -12.06
N GLU A 335 22.31 -9.47 -12.65
CA GLU A 335 23.02 -10.73 -12.86
C GLU A 335 23.88 -11.12 -11.67
N ALA A 336 24.23 -10.20 -10.78
CA ALA A 336 25.05 -10.44 -9.59
C ALA A 336 24.52 -11.63 -8.77
N ARG A 337 25.43 -12.54 -8.36
CA ARG A 337 25.11 -13.76 -7.59
C ARG A 337 25.82 -13.78 -6.23
N THR A 338 26.89 -13.03 -6.10
CA THR A 338 27.68 -12.92 -4.88
C THR A 338 27.63 -11.50 -4.31
N ARG A 339 27.98 -11.36 -3.04
CA ARG A 339 28.10 -10.06 -2.39
C ARG A 339 29.10 -9.16 -3.13
N LEU A 340 30.22 -9.70 -3.51
CA LEU A 340 31.30 -8.96 -4.20
C LEU A 340 30.78 -8.42 -5.55
N GLU A 341 30.16 -9.26 -6.37
CA GLU A 341 29.58 -8.82 -7.65
C GLU A 341 28.51 -7.74 -7.48
N PHE A 342 27.66 -7.87 -6.45
CA PHE A 342 26.64 -6.88 -6.14
C PHE A 342 27.25 -5.53 -5.72
N ASP A 343 28.22 -5.55 -4.82
CA ASP A 343 28.91 -4.35 -4.36
C ASP A 343 29.71 -3.69 -5.50
N THR A 344 30.42 -4.47 -6.33
CA THR A 344 31.10 -3.97 -7.53
C THR A 344 30.15 -3.27 -8.48
N ALA A 345 28.97 -3.87 -8.75
CA ALA A 345 27.94 -3.23 -9.59
C ALA A 345 27.43 -1.91 -8.99
N LEU A 346 27.27 -1.82 -7.67
CA LEU A 346 26.88 -0.58 -6.98
C LEU A 346 27.97 0.49 -7.05
N ASP A 347 29.26 0.12 -6.97
CA ASP A 347 30.37 1.06 -7.08
C ASP A 347 30.53 1.58 -8.52
N ASP A 348 30.32 0.73 -9.53
CA ASP A 348 30.27 1.13 -10.93
C ASP A 348 29.10 2.10 -11.20
N ILE A 349 27.91 1.84 -10.63
CA ILE A 349 26.76 2.75 -10.68
C ILE A 349 27.09 4.08 -10.00
N ALA A 350 27.73 4.03 -8.83
CA ALA A 350 28.14 5.22 -8.10
C ALA A 350 29.15 6.05 -8.90
N SER A 351 30.08 5.42 -9.58
CA SER A 351 31.09 6.06 -10.41
C SER A 351 30.50 6.72 -11.66
N GLN A 352 29.68 6.00 -12.41
CA GLN A 352 29.10 6.50 -13.67
C GLN A 352 28.04 7.59 -13.47
N GLY A 353 27.22 7.49 -12.43
CA GLY A 353 26.11 8.41 -12.18
C GLY A 353 24.93 8.23 -13.14
N PRO A 354 24.00 9.20 -13.20
CA PRO A 354 22.80 9.12 -14.01
C PRO A 354 23.10 9.41 -15.48
N THR A 355 22.37 8.75 -16.40
CA THR A 355 22.43 9.00 -17.84
C THR A 355 21.60 10.22 -18.27
N ARG A 356 20.70 10.72 -17.39
CA ARG A 356 19.86 11.89 -17.60
C ARG A 356 19.67 12.63 -16.28
N GLY A 357 19.58 13.96 -16.36
CA GLY A 357 19.57 14.82 -15.17
C GLY A 357 20.96 15.02 -14.59
N SER A 358 21.03 15.62 -13.42
CA SER A 358 22.29 15.80 -12.70
C SER A 358 22.35 14.91 -11.45
N ARG A 359 23.56 14.61 -10.99
CA ARG A 359 23.79 13.77 -9.81
C ARG A 359 23.22 14.40 -8.53
N SER A 360 23.40 15.70 -8.37
CA SER A 360 22.97 16.48 -7.20
C SER A 360 21.64 17.21 -7.40
N GLY A 361 21.06 17.15 -8.60
CA GLY A 361 19.80 17.82 -8.93
C GLY A 361 18.61 16.87 -8.96
N LEU A 362 17.47 17.41 -9.37
CA LEU A 362 16.26 16.61 -9.57
C LEU A 362 16.47 15.62 -10.72
N LEU A 363 16.11 14.39 -10.47
CA LEU A 363 16.04 13.37 -11.50
C LEU A 363 14.73 13.52 -12.30
N PRO A 364 14.71 13.21 -13.61
CA PRO A 364 13.50 13.27 -14.40
C PRO A 364 12.41 12.39 -13.81
N SER A 365 11.17 12.89 -13.79
CA SER A 365 10.01 12.06 -13.47
C SER A 365 9.81 11.04 -14.59
N LEU A 366 9.99 9.77 -14.27
CA LEU A 366 9.85 8.68 -15.23
C LEU A 366 8.65 7.81 -14.90
N HIS A 367 7.90 7.43 -15.93
CA HIS A 367 6.98 6.32 -15.80
C HIS A 367 7.76 5.02 -15.74
N ILE A 368 7.84 4.41 -14.54
CA ILE A 368 8.50 3.12 -14.36
C ILE A 368 7.45 2.02 -14.56
N SER A 369 7.62 1.25 -15.64
CA SER A 369 6.78 0.08 -15.89
C SER A 369 7.10 -1.03 -14.87
N VAL A 370 6.08 -1.81 -14.51
CA VAL A 370 6.28 -3.01 -13.68
C VAL A 370 7.24 -3.95 -14.40
N PRO A 371 8.23 -4.56 -13.70
CA PRO A 371 9.16 -5.50 -14.31
C PRO A 371 8.43 -6.65 -15.00
N ALA A 372 8.84 -7.00 -16.23
CA ALA A 372 8.37 -8.19 -16.92
C ALA A 372 8.84 -9.47 -16.18
N GLY A 373 8.04 -10.51 -16.19
CA GLY A 373 8.38 -11.81 -15.59
C GLY A 373 7.19 -12.49 -14.92
N PRO A 374 7.41 -13.60 -14.18
CA PRO A 374 6.34 -14.38 -13.56
C PRO A 374 5.46 -13.58 -12.59
N ASN A 375 5.89 -12.41 -12.21
CA ASN A 375 5.18 -11.49 -11.32
C ASN A 375 4.60 -10.27 -12.05
N ALA A 376 4.66 -10.21 -13.37
CA ALA A 376 3.97 -9.19 -14.16
C ALA A 376 2.45 -9.42 -14.18
N ASN A 377 2.01 -10.62 -13.85
CA ASN A 377 0.60 -10.99 -13.66
C ASN A 377 0.23 -10.83 -12.18
N TRP A 378 0.16 -9.61 -11.74
CA TRP A 378 -0.31 -9.21 -10.41
C TRP A 378 -1.81 -9.29 -10.33
#